data_2bd1a477145d3641dac440b3c42d8ce1
#
_entry.id   2bd1a477145d3641dac440b3c42d8ce1
#
_cell.length_a   1.000
_cell.length_b   1.000
_cell.length_c   1.000
_cell.angle_alpha   90.00
_cell.angle_beta   90.00
_cell.angle_gamma   90.00
#
_symmetry.space_group_name_H-M   'P 1'
#
loop_
_entity.id
_entity.type
_entity.pdbx_description
1 polymer ?
#
loop_
_entity_poly.entity_id
_entity_poly.type
_entity_poly.pdbx_seq_one_letter_code
_entity_poly.pdbx_strand_id
1 'polypeptide(L)'
;MKNRLYRIISPVTLFVVLALDAATVAYAVFAVKKLIQNVSVYSVLFAIIDLFAIVVAVFVSKYVVSQGIVFGDETFEFTALDENNVFNYNDVENIKIHKDTKASLKKNFNDRQSQVIITLKNGGVVTVDIGLTSMKKLKKIENEINSHLN
;
A
#
# COMPACT_ATOMS: atom_id res chain seq x y z
N MET A 1 1.38 -21.98 11.18
CA MET A 1 0.18 -21.10 10.97
C MET A 1 0.25 -20.49 9.57
N LYS A 2 -0.89 -20.17 8.95
CA LYS A 2 -0.93 -19.60 7.60
C LYS A 2 -0.46 -18.15 7.67
N ASN A 3 0.60 -17.75 6.95
CA ASN A 3 1.05 -16.37 6.84
C ASN A 3 -0.14 -15.47 6.51
N ARG A 4 -0.47 -14.56 7.41
CA ARG A 4 -1.64 -13.69 7.27
C ARG A 4 -1.19 -12.29 6.87
N LEU A 5 -1.54 -11.89 5.64
CA LEU A 5 -1.32 -10.51 5.19
C LEU A 5 -2.30 -9.56 5.91
N TYR A 6 -1.77 -8.65 6.70
CA TYR A 6 -2.49 -7.54 7.29
C TYR A 6 -2.33 -6.29 6.42
N ARG A 7 -3.35 -5.99 5.64
CA ARG A 7 -3.31 -4.90 4.64
C ARG A 7 -3.25 -3.52 5.30
N ILE A 8 -2.28 -2.72 4.87
CA ILE A 8 -2.11 -1.32 5.28
C ILE A 8 -2.43 -0.46 4.07
N ILE A 9 -3.71 -0.23 3.81
CA ILE A 9 -4.15 0.63 2.71
C ILE A 9 -4.84 1.83 3.32
N SER A 10 -4.39 3.03 2.94
CA SER A 10 -5.08 4.28 3.26
C SER A 10 -6.45 4.32 2.57
N PRO A 11 -7.53 4.76 3.24
CA PRO A 11 -8.81 4.96 2.59
C PRO A 11 -8.73 5.90 1.38
N VAL A 12 -7.87 6.91 1.45
CA VAL A 12 -7.65 7.86 0.34
C VAL A 12 -7.01 7.14 -0.86
N THR A 13 -5.96 6.34 -0.62
CA THR A 13 -5.31 5.55 -1.67
C THR A 13 -6.30 4.57 -2.30
N LEU A 14 -7.11 3.87 -1.49
CA LEU A 14 -8.12 2.96 -1.99
C LEU A 14 -9.15 3.70 -2.87
N PHE A 15 -9.62 4.88 -2.43
CA PHE A 15 -10.55 5.67 -3.21
C PHE A 15 -9.96 6.11 -4.56
N VAL A 16 -8.69 6.57 -4.56
CA VAL A 16 -8.00 6.99 -5.80
C VAL A 16 -7.87 5.82 -6.77
N VAL A 17 -7.48 4.64 -6.28
CA VAL A 17 -7.37 3.43 -7.13
C VAL A 17 -8.72 3.04 -7.70
N LEU A 18 -9.77 2.99 -6.88
CA LEU A 18 -11.12 2.68 -7.35
C LEU A 18 -11.64 3.70 -8.39
N ALA A 19 -11.34 4.98 -8.19
CA ALA A 19 -11.69 6.02 -9.17
C ALA A 19 -10.93 5.85 -10.49
N LEU A 20 -9.64 5.52 -10.43
CA LEU A 20 -8.82 5.22 -11.60
C LEU A 20 -9.36 4.00 -12.35
N ASP A 21 -9.65 2.91 -11.65
CA ASP A 21 -10.19 1.69 -12.25
C ASP A 21 -11.56 1.96 -12.91
N ALA A 22 -12.44 2.71 -12.24
CA ALA A 22 -13.74 3.09 -12.81
C ALA A 22 -13.60 3.97 -14.07
N ALA A 23 -12.67 4.93 -14.06
CA ALA A 23 -12.39 5.77 -15.23
C ALA A 23 -11.83 4.95 -16.39
N THR A 24 -10.94 4.00 -16.12
CA THR A 24 -10.38 3.09 -17.13
C THR A 24 -11.47 2.24 -17.76
N VAL A 25 -12.37 1.64 -16.96
CA VAL A 25 -13.50 0.85 -17.46
C VAL A 25 -14.45 1.71 -18.32
N ALA A 26 -14.76 2.93 -17.86
CA ALA A 26 -15.62 3.85 -18.61
C ALA A 26 -14.99 4.22 -19.98
N TYR A 27 -13.68 4.45 -19.99
CA TYR A 27 -12.95 4.74 -21.22
C TYR A 27 -12.90 3.52 -22.16
N ALA A 28 -12.72 2.30 -21.62
CA ALA A 28 -12.76 1.06 -22.39
C ALA A 28 -14.08 0.88 -23.14
N VAL A 29 -15.20 1.11 -22.43
CA VAL A 29 -16.54 1.07 -23.05
C VAL A 29 -16.66 2.08 -24.20
N PHE A 30 -16.14 3.30 -23.99
CA PHE A 30 -16.13 4.32 -25.03
C PHE A 30 -15.27 3.94 -26.23
N ALA A 31 -14.04 3.46 -26.00
CA ALA A 31 -13.11 3.05 -27.06
C ALA A 31 -13.68 1.91 -27.93
N VAL A 32 -14.24 0.87 -27.29
CA VAL A 32 -14.89 -0.26 -27.96
C VAL A 32 -16.09 0.23 -28.78
N LYS A 33 -16.95 1.09 -28.22
CA LYS A 33 -18.10 1.65 -28.94
C LYS A 33 -17.68 2.43 -30.19
N LYS A 34 -16.61 3.23 -30.07
CA LYS A 34 -16.07 3.98 -31.22
C LYS A 34 -15.49 3.05 -32.28
N LEU A 35 -14.82 1.98 -31.92
CA LEU A 35 -14.24 1.01 -32.82
C LEU A 35 -15.33 0.27 -33.58
N ILE A 36 -16.45 -0.10 -32.95
CA ILE A 36 -17.59 -0.77 -33.61
C ILE A 36 -18.32 0.18 -34.55
N GLN A 37 -18.47 1.46 -34.18
CA GLN A 37 -19.22 2.42 -35.01
C GLN A 37 -18.46 2.85 -36.26
N ASN A 38 -17.15 3.03 -36.14
CA ASN A 38 -16.31 3.45 -37.27
C ASN A 38 -14.87 2.98 -37.08
N VAL A 39 -14.38 2.07 -37.89
CA VAL A 39 -12.98 1.66 -37.89
C VAL A 39 -12.16 2.73 -38.61
N SER A 40 -11.47 3.54 -37.86
CA SER A 40 -10.56 4.58 -38.32
C SER A 40 -9.22 4.47 -37.60
N VAL A 41 -8.17 5.11 -38.14
CA VAL A 41 -6.86 5.18 -37.48
C VAL A 41 -6.99 5.71 -36.06
N TYR A 42 -7.85 6.70 -35.85
CA TYR A 42 -8.07 7.29 -34.50
C TYR A 42 -8.78 6.29 -33.58
N SER A 43 -9.80 5.55 -34.03
CA SER A 43 -10.47 4.57 -33.15
C SER A 43 -9.56 3.41 -32.77
N VAL A 44 -8.66 3.00 -33.68
CA VAL A 44 -7.63 1.99 -33.38
C VAL A 44 -6.60 2.54 -32.36
N LEU A 45 -6.13 3.78 -32.51
CA LEU A 45 -5.23 4.41 -31.56
C LEU A 45 -5.85 4.53 -30.16
N PHE A 46 -7.13 4.94 -30.08
CA PHE A 46 -7.85 4.98 -28.79
C PHE A 46 -7.91 3.60 -28.14
N ALA A 47 -8.18 2.54 -28.90
CA ALA A 47 -8.21 1.19 -28.37
C ALA A 47 -6.83 0.70 -27.87
N ILE A 48 -5.74 1.09 -28.54
CA ILE A 48 -4.37 0.76 -28.10
C ILE A 48 -4.04 1.50 -26.81
N ILE A 49 -4.37 2.80 -26.71
CA ILE A 49 -4.14 3.60 -25.49
C ILE A 49 -4.93 3.02 -24.33
N ASP A 50 -6.17 2.59 -24.57
CA ASP A 50 -7.03 1.98 -23.56
C ASP A 50 -6.46 0.66 -23.05
N LEU A 51 -5.98 -0.20 -23.95
CA LEU A 51 -5.33 -1.45 -23.57
C LEU A 51 -4.13 -1.19 -22.64
N PHE A 52 -3.32 -0.18 -22.98
CA PHE A 52 -2.21 0.22 -22.12
C PHE A 52 -2.68 0.74 -20.77
N ALA A 53 -3.74 1.58 -20.75
CA ALA A 53 -4.32 2.10 -19.50
C ALA A 53 -4.86 0.98 -18.60
N ILE A 54 -5.51 -0.05 -19.17
CA ILE A 54 -5.97 -1.23 -18.43
C ILE A 54 -4.79 -1.97 -17.79
N VAL A 55 -3.72 -2.21 -18.54
CA VAL A 55 -2.53 -2.87 -18.02
C VAL A 55 -1.95 -2.10 -16.83
N VAL A 56 -1.79 -0.78 -16.98
CA VAL A 56 -1.29 0.09 -15.89
C VAL A 56 -2.22 0.06 -14.69
N ALA A 57 -3.54 0.17 -14.88
CA ALA A 57 -4.52 0.12 -13.80
C ALA A 57 -4.44 -1.19 -13.02
N VAL A 58 -4.34 -2.34 -13.71
CA VAL A 58 -4.18 -3.66 -13.08
C VAL A 58 -2.90 -3.74 -12.25
N PHE A 59 -1.77 -3.24 -12.78
CA PHE A 59 -0.51 -3.23 -12.03
C PHE A 59 -0.59 -2.35 -10.79
N VAL A 60 -1.11 -1.13 -10.92
CA VAL A 60 -1.28 -0.19 -9.79
C VAL A 60 -2.20 -0.77 -8.74
N SER A 61 -3.35 -1.31 -9.14
CA SER A 61 -4.31 -1.92 -8.22
C SER A 61 -3.71 -3.12 -7.48
N LYS A 62 -3.00 -4.00 -8.21
CA LYS A 62 -2.30 -5.14 -7.61
C LYS A 62 -1.23 -4.68 -6.62
N TYR A 63 -0.42 -3.69 -6.98
CA TYR A 63 0.62 -3.13 -6.11
C TYR A 63 0.01 -2.57 -4.82
N VAL A 64 -1.01 -1.71 -4.93
CA VAL A 64 -1.67 -1.10 -3.75
C VAL A 64 -2.31 -2.15 -2.86
N VAL A 65 -2.96 -3.18 -3.43
CA VAL A 65 -3.62 -4.23 -2.64
C VAL A 65 -2.62 -5.16 -1.97
N SER A 66 -1.40 -5.29 -2.50
CA SER A 66 -0.34 -6.11 -1.88
C SER A 66 0.36 -5.44 -0.70
N GLN A 67 0.18 -4.13 -0.49
CA GLN A 67 0.80 -3.41 0.62
C GLN A 67 0.26 -3.88 1.98
N GLY A 68 1.18 -4.19 2.89
CA GLY A 68 0.78 -4.65 4.23
C GLY A 68 1.92 -5.21 5.06
N ILE A 69 1.55 -5.87 6.13
CA ILE A 69 2.46 -6.65 6.97
C ILE A 69 2.03 -8.10 6.91
N VAL A 70 2.98 -8.97 6.64
CA VAL A 70 2.79 -10.42 6.72
C VAL A 70 3.34 -10.89 8.06
N PHE A 71 2.49 -11.47 8.89
CA PHE A 71 2.89 -12.09 10.16
C PHE A 71 3.09 -13.58 9.93
N GLY A 72 4.31 -14.07 10.16
CA GLY A 72 4.69 -15.48 10.21
C GLY A 72 4.87 -15.96 11.64
N ASP A 73 5.32 -17.20 11.79
CA ASP A 73 5.56 -17.80 13.13
C ASP A 73 6.85 -17.27 13.77
N GLU A 74 7.89 -17.04 12.98
CA GLU A 74 9.21 -16.58 13.44
C GLU A 74 9.58 -15.18 12.95
N THR A 75 8.93 -14.72 11.88
CA THR A 75 9.26 -13.46 11.22
C THR A 75 8.02 -12.66 10.87
N PHE A 76 8.19 -11.36 10.76
CA PHE A 76 7.22 -10.48 10.13
C PHE A 76 7.88 -9.65 9.02
N GLU A 77 7.11 -9.36 7.98
CA GLU A 77 7.59 -8.69 6.77
C GLU A 77 6.69 -7.49 6.44
N PHE A 78 7.31 -6.34 6.22
CA PHE A 78 6.62 -5.18 5.66
C PHE A 78 6.69 -5.24 4.12
N THR A 79 5.57 -5.51 3.48
CA THR A 79 5.43 -5.50 2.01
C THR A 79 4.95 -4.14 1.52
N ALA A 80 5.50 -3.07 2.06
CA ALA A 80 5.09 -1.72 1.72
C ALA A 80 6.26 -0.94 1.18
N LEU A 81 6.05 -0.20 0.10
CA LEU A 81 6.80 1.01 -0.22
C LEU A 81 8.32 0.79 -0.46
N ASP A 82 8.69 0.12 -1.51
CA ASP A 82 10.04 0.02 -2.11
C ASP A 82 11.06 -0.95 -1.48
N GLU A 83 10.93 -1.35 -0.22
CA GLU A 83 11.81 -2.34 0.38
C GLU A 83 11.02 -3.38 1.18
N ASN A 84 11.20 -4.66 0.84
CA ASN A 84 10.73 -5.76 1.67
C ASN A 84 11.63 -5.86 2.90
N ASN A 85 11.19 -5.31 4.03
CA ASN A 85 11.88 -5.43 5.30
C ASN A 85 11.35 -6.65 6.05
N VAL A 86 12.18 -7.67 6.20
CA VAL A 86 11.88 -8.89 6.96
C VAL A 86 12.60 -8.82 8.30
N PHE A 87 11.88 -9.04 9.38
CA PHE A 87 12.40 -9.03 10.75
C PHE A 87 12.10 -10.37 11.42
N ASN A 88 13.11 -10.94 12.11
CA ASN A 88 12.89 -12.05 13.00
C ASN A 88 12.46 -11.52 14.38
N TYR A 89 11.42 -12.09 14.99
CA TYR A 89 10.96 -11.65 16.30
C TYR A 89 12.06 -11.77 17.37
N ASN A 90 12.94 -12.77 17.25
CA ASN A 90 14.05 -12.97 18.18
C ASN A 90 15.09 -11.84 18.16
N ASP A 91 15.19 -11.10 17.04
CA ASP A 91 16.15 -10.00 16.88
C ASP A 91 15.58 -8.64 17.30
N VAL A 92 14.27 -8.58 17.55
CA VAL A 92 13.58 -7.35 17.94
C VAL A 92 13.58 -7.20 19.45
N GLU A 93 14.02 -6.05 19.94
CA GLU A 93 13.98 -5.66 21.35
C GLU A 93 12.67 -4.95 21.69
N ASN A 94 12.28 -3.99 20.85
CA ASN A 94 11.12 -3.15 21.09
C ASN A 94 10.55 -2.59 19.78
N ILE A 95 9.25 -2.31 19.80
CA ILE A 95 8.59 -1.64 18.69
C ILE A 95 7.81 -0.43 19.21
N LYS A 96 7.87 0.68 18.47
CA LYS A 96 7.13 1.90 18.76
C LYS A 96 6.42 2.38 17.52
N ILE A 97 5.19 2.85 17.70
CA ILE A 97 4.44 3.50 16.63
C ILE A 97 4.54 5.01 16.77
N HIS A 98 4.83 5.68 15.68
CA HIS A 98 4.80 7.13 15.58
C HIS A 98 3.74 7.56 14.56
N LYS A 99 2.91 8.50 14.95
CA LYS A 99 1.95 9.13 14.05
C LYS A 99 1.91 10.63 14.33
N ASP A 100 2.16 11.42 13.30
CA ASP A 100 1.95 12.85 13.40
C ASP A 100 0.44 13.16 13.39
N THR A 101 -0.10 13.45 14.57
CA THR A 101 -1.53 13.75 14.77
C THR A 101 -1.86 15.22 14.56
N LYS A 102 -0.86 16.11 14.55
CA LYS A 102 -1.07 17.55 14.36
C LYS A 102 -1.11 17.88 12.87
N ALA A 103 -2.31 18.02 12.33
CA ALA A 103 -2.50 18.58 11.00
C ALA A 103 -2.09 20.06 11.01
N SER A 104 -0.86 20.35 10.64
CA SER A 104 -0.40 21.70 10.33
C SER A 104 -0.52 21.92 8.84
N LEU A 105 -1.19 23.00 8.43
CA LEU A 105 -1.24 23.43 7.01
C LEU A 105 0.15 23.75 6.44
N LYS A 106 1.16 23.90 7.31
CA LYS A 106 2.56 24.18 6.95
C LYS A 106 3.38 22.90 6.69
N LYS A 107 2.89 21.72 7.08
CA LYS A 107 3.58 20.44 6.84
C LYS A 107 3.18 19.86 5.51
N ASN A 108 4.16 19.43 4.73
CA ASN A 108 3.95 18.68 3.51
C ASN A 108 3.21 17.38 3.81
N PHE A 109 2.49 16.85 2.82
CA PHE A 109 1.69 15.63 2.98
C PHE A 109 2.54 14.43 3.45
N ASN A 110 3.80 14.35 3.01
CA ASN A 110 4.75 13.32 3.39
C ASN A 110 5.12 13.35 4.88
N ASP A 111 5.09 14.53 5.52
CA ASP A 111 5.43 14.68 6.94
C ASP A 111 4.32 14.17 7.88
N ARG A 112 3.20 13.70 7.34
CA ARG A 112 2.05 13.15 8.09
C ARG A 112 1.99 11.63 8.06
N GLN A 113 3.02 10.99 7.58
CA GLN A 113 3.07 9.54 7.48
C GLN A 113 3.15 8.90 8.87
N SER A 114 2.53 7.75 8.99
CA SER A 114 2.67 6.90 10.16
C SER A 114 3.93 6.05 10.02
N GLN A 115 4.68 5.90 11.11
CA GLN A 115 5.94 5.17 11.13
C GLN A 115 5.88 4.07 12.19
N VAL A 116 6.51 2.95 11.87
CA VAL A 116 6.82 1.89 12.82
C VAL A 116 8.34 1.93 13.05
N ILE A 117 8.73 2.17 14.30
CA ILE A 117 10.13 2.23 14.72
C ILE A 117 10.45 0.92 15.42
N ILE A 118 11.37 0.16 14.86
CA ILE A 118 11.78 -1.16 15.33
C ILE A 118 13.18 -1.02 15.91
N THR A 119 13.33 -1.31 17.21
CA THR A 119 14.63 -1.39 17.88
C THR A 119 15.07 -2.84 17.90
N LEU A 120 16.25 -3.11 17.38
CA LEU A 120 16.85 -4.44 17.35
C LEU A 120 17.74 -4.65 18.59
N LYS A 121 17.89 -5.90 19.04
CA LYS A 121 18.73 -6.27 20.19
C LYS A 121 20.21 -5.93 20.01
N ASN A 122 20.67 -5.77 18.78
CA ASN A 122 22.02 -5.31 18.47
C ASN A 122 22.21 -3.79 18.59
N GLY A 123 21.18 -3.06 19.03
CA GLY A 123 21.15 -1.59 19.12
C GLY A 123 20.79 -0.86 17.82
N GLY A 124 20.53 -1.59 16.73
CA GLY A 124 20.06 -0.99 15.48
C GLY A 124 18.63 -0.48 15.59
N VAL A 125 18.33 0.62 14.91
CA VAL A 125 16.99 1.17 14.82
C VAL A 125 16.58 1.27 13.36
N VAL A 126 15.47 0.64 13.02
CA VAL A 126 14.88 0.67 11.67
C VAL A 126 13.54 1.39 11.74
N THR A 127 13.36 2.38 10.88
CA THR A 127 12.09 3.12 10.75
C THR A 127 11.42 2.73 9.45
N VAL A 128 10.22 2.21 9.54
CA VAL A 128 9.41 1.81 8.37
C VAL A 128 8.24 2.77 8.22
N ASP A 129 8.20 3.47 7.09
CA ASP A 129 7.08 4.33 6.73
C ASP A 129 5.91 3.49 6.21
N ILE A 130 4.77 3.63 6.85
CA ILE A 130 3.56 2.86 6.50
C ILE A 130 2.40 3.74 6.00
N GLY A 131 2.73 4.93 5.54
CA GLY A 131 1.79 5.86 4.94
C GLY A 131 0.69 6.33 5.89
N LEU A 132 -0.44 6.74 5.34
CA LEU A 132 -1.58 7.26 6.09
C LEU A 132 -2.39 6.11 6.73
N THR A 133 -1.97 5.68 7.90
CA THR A 133 -2.62 4.58 8.63
C THR A 133 -3.34 5.07 9.88
N SER A 134 -4.50 4.51 10.21
CA SER A 134 -5.26 4.89 11.40
C SER A 134 -4.58 4.40 12.68
N MET A 135 -4.71 5.17 13.79
CA MET A 135 -4.18 4.77 15.10
C MET A 135 -4.70 3.40 15.57
N LYS A 136 -5.94 3.05 15.23
CA LYS A 136 -6.49 1.73 15.55
C LYS A 136 -5.73 0.60 14.85
N LYS A 137 -5.35 0.79 13.57
CA LYS A 137 -4.54 -0.19 12.82
C LYS A 137 -3.12 -0.25 13.35
N LEU A 138 -2.49 0.91 13.65
CA LEU A 138 -1.15 0.98 14.22
C LEU A 138 -1.05 0.22 15.53
N LYS A 139 -1.96 0.48 16.49
CA LYS A 139 -2.01 -0.24 17.77
C LYS A 139 -2.22 -1.75 17.59
N LYS A 140 -2.99 -2.16 16.57
CA LYS A 140 -3.18 -3.57 16.29
C LYS A 140 -1.89 -4.23 15.79
N ILE A 141 -1.13 -3.54 14.93
CA ILE A 141 0.18 -3.99 14.47
C ILE A 141 1.15 -4.11 15.65
N GLU A 142 1.25 -3.07 16.47
CA GLU A 142 2.10 -3.05 17.66
C GLU A 142 1.76 -4.20 18.62
N ASN A 143 0.49 -4.42 18.92
CA ASN A 143 0.05 -5.50 19.79
C ASN A 143 0.34 -6.88 19.20
N GLU A 144 0.14 -7.07 17.89
CA GLU A 144 0.43 -8.34 17.22
C GLU A 144 1.92 -8.67 17.29
N ILE A 145 2.79 -7.72 16.98
CA ILE A 145 4.23 -7.94 17.07
C ILE A 145 4.65 -8.19 18.52
N ASN A 146 4.19 -7.36 19.46
CA ASN A 146 4.53 -7.52 20.88
C ASN A 146 4.05 -8.86 21.46
N SER A 147 2.98 -9.44 20.93
CA SER A 147 2.53 -10.77 21.37
C SER A 147 3.47 -11.91 20.99
N HIS A 148 4.37 -11.69 20.04
CA HIS A 148 5.40 -12.66 19.63
C HIS A 148 6.77 -12.36 20.26
N LEU A 149 6.96 -11.18 20.89
CA LEU A 149 8.20 -10.81 21.57
C LEU A 149 8.28 -11.34 23.02
N ASN A 150 7.17 -11.77 23.58
CA ASN A 150 7.05 -12.39 24.90
C ASN A 150 7.06 -13.93 24.74
#